data_12d77df045eabdc35a57caf09cfc7106
#
_entry.id   12d77df045eabdc35a57caf09cfc7106
#
_cell.length_a   1.000
_cell.length_b   1.000
_cell.length_c   1.000
_cell.angle_alpha   90.00
_cell.angle_beta   90.00
_cell.angle_gamma   90.00
#
_symmetry.space_group_name_H-M   'P 1'
#
loop_
_entity.id
_entity.type
_entity.pdbx_description
1 polymer ?
#
loop_
_entity_poly.entity_id
_entity_poly.type
_entity_poly.pdbx_seq_one_letter_code
_entity_poly.pdbx_strand_id
1 'polypeptide(L)'
;MSKTHDEVAHAWANQTHETMRGCNVFFEGDTIFSYGSHFPIARIVTVLTPHHSGATSQGQAILFTTEDYSVSTSKHKSIVRRAIPSTFDVYEVPRVTNCYANRHEFNLNSYRERITTAYGKAARAQKYGKMHLGEAVHLIAKAHGYINAFFTNNVAELRGSIEGLRISDVERQHIIDKAERWEAETQAREDERARKAEERNREAVEDWKAGTRNQMPHGVRKIHLRTGHTVGNGEITRHVQTSWGARVPLDDARLLYRFTRPLRSIGWTSESGESFDVGGFPLNRVNEHGLVVGCHRITWDEVDRLAQSEGWE
;
A
#
# COMPACT_ATOMS: atom_id res chain seq x y z
N MET A 1 -6.06 14.22 -36.59
CA MET A 1 -5.54 14.40 -35.20
C MET A 1 -4.68 13.22 -34.82
N SER A 2 -3.53 13.43 -34.20
CA SER A 2 -2.72 12.33 -33.67
C SER A 2 -3.43 11.70 -32.47
N LYS A 3 -3.47 10.36 -32.41
CA LYS A 3 -4.05 9.63 -31.29
C LYS A 3 -3.18 9.77 -30.05
N THR A 4 -3.80 9.84 -28.87
CA THR A 4 -3.10 9.84 -27.59
C THR A 4 -2.58 8.44 -27.27
N HIS A 5 -1.57 8.34 -26.39
CA HIS A 5 -1.04 7.05 -25.95
C HIS A 5 -2.09 6.21 -25.22
N ASP A 6 -2.99 6.85 -24.45
CA ASP A 6 -4.09 6.17 -23.77
C ASP A 6 -5.12 5.59 -24.75
N GLU A 7 -5.52 6.36 -25.80
CA GLU A 7 -6.40 5.84 -26.86
C GLU A 7 -5.80 4.62 -27.57
N VAL A 8 -4.50 4.67 -27.88
CA VAL A 8 -3.78 3.56 -28.54
C VAL A 8 -3.74 2.33 -27.61
N ALA A 9 -3.42 2.52 -26.33
CA ALA A 9 -3.34 1.44 -25.36
C ALA A 9 -4.71 0.78 -25.12
N HIS A 10 -5.78 1.57 -24.99
CA HIS A 10 -7.15 1.06 -24.85
C HIS A 10 -7.63 0.33 -26.12
N ALA A 11 -7.35 0.86 -27.30
CA ALA A 11 -7.69 0.21 -28.56
C ALA A 11 -6.98 -1.14 -28.70
N TRP A 12 -5.70 -1.24 -28.34
CA TRP A 12 -4.95 -2.47 -28.28
C TRP A 12 -5.53 -3.46 -27.26
N ALA A 13 -5.75 -3.05 -26.04
CA ALA A 13 -6.21 -3.92 -24.95
C ALA A 13 -7.60 -4.54 -25.24
N ASN A 14 -8.46 -3.82 -25.98
CA ASN A 14 -9.78 -4.28 -26.37
C ASN A 14 -9.85 -4.80 -27.81
N GLN A 15 -8.74 -4.84 -28.53
CA GLN A 15 -8.63 -5.33 -29.91
C GLN A 15 -9.66 -4.70 -30.86
N THR A 16 -9.92 -3.38 -30.71
CA THR A 16 -10.92 -2.67 -31.51
C THR A 16 -10.47 -2.32 -32.93
N HIS A 17 -9.15 -2.43 -33.18
CA HIS A 17 -8.50 -2.17 -34.47
C HIS A 17 -7.37 -3.19 -34.65
N GLU A 18 -6.98 -3.45 -35.90
CA GLU A 18 -5.81 -4.29 -36.18
C GLU A 18 -4.50 -3.54 -35.94
N THR A 19 -4.50 -2.24 -36.20
CA THR A 19 -3.33 -1.37 -36.00
C THR A 19 -3.80 0.02 -35.57
N MET A 20 -3.02 0.68 -34.72
CA MET A 20 -3.21 2.09 -34.42
C MET A 20 -1.87 2.71 -34.02
N ARG A 21 -1.64 3.94 -34.43
CA ARG A 21 -0.41 4.68 -34.12
C ARG A 21 -0.72 6.02 -33.45
N GLY A 22 -0.10 6.23 -32.30
CA GLY A 22 0.05 7.54 -31.68
C GLY A 22 1.44 8.13 -31.99
N CYS A 23 1.89 9.10 -31.16
CA CYS A 23 3.18 9.73 -31.36
C CYS A 23 4.34 8.72 -31.20
N ASN A 24 4.42 8.08 -30.03
CA ASN A 24 5.52 7.18 -29.65
C ASN A 24 5.03 5.79 -29.19
N VAL A 25 3.71 5.55 -29.16
CA VAL A 25 3.10 4.26 -28.83
C VAL A 25 2.25 3.82 -30.01
N PHE A 26 2.42 2.60 -30.45
CA PHE A 26 1.61 2.01 -31.51
C PHE A 26 1.45 0.51 -31.29
N PHE A 27 0.47 -0.09 -31.93
CA PHE A 27 0.32 -1.53 -31.95
C PHE A 27 0.06 -2.06 -33.36
N GLU A 28 0.45 -3.32 -33.56
CA GLU A 28 0.21 -4.11 -34.76
C GLU A 28 -0.30 -5.47 -34.30
N GLY A 29 -1.54 -5.78 -34.62
CA GLY A 29 -2.22 -6.99 -34.17
C GLY A 29 -2.25 -7.10 -32.65
N ASP A 30 -1.68 -8.17 -32.14
CA ASP A 30 -1.65 -8.52 -30.73
C ASP A 30 -0.55 -7.80 -29.90
N THR A 31 0.36 -7.06 -30.54
CA THR A 31 1.58 -6.53 -29.88
C THR A 31 1.59 -5.01 -29.88
N ILE A 32 1.77 -4.41 -28.70
CA ILE A 32 1.95 -2.97 -28.50
C ILE A 32 3.41 -2.61 -28.24
N PHE A 33 3.87 -1.53 -28.85
CA PHE A 33 5.27 -1.10 -28.87
C PHE A 33 5.45 0.33 -28.37
N SER A 34 6.68 0.62 -27.91
CA SER A 34 7.15 1.96 -27.57
C SER A 34 8.25 2.38 -28.56
N TYR A 35 8.10 3.56 -29.18
CA TYR A 35 8.98 4.17 -30.17
C TYR A 35 9.18 3.36 -31.46
N GLY A 36 9.47 2.06 -31.39
CA GLY A 36 9.73 1.21 -32.53
C GLY A 36 9.40 -0.25 -32.25
N SER A 37 9.33 -1.07 -33.31
CA SER A 37 9.03 -2.51 -33.23
C SER A 37 10.08 -3.31 -32.44
N HIS A 38 11.25 -2.73 -32.21
CA HIS A 38 12.31 -3.34 -31.39
C HIS A 38 12.03 -3.29 -29.87
N PHE A 39 11.04 -2.50 -29.42
CA PHE A 39 10.65 -2.46 -28.01
C PHE A 39 9.18 -2.79 -27.82
N PRO A 40 8.83 -4.09 -27.79
CA PRO A 40 7.48 -4.53 -27.45
C PRO A 40 7.23 -4.34 -25.95
N ILE A 41 6.14 -3.61 -25.60
CA ILE A 41 5.71 -3.41 -24.22
C ILE A 41 4.91 -4.61 -23.72
N ALA A 42 3.94 -5.05 -24.53
CA ALA A 42 3.06 -6.15 -24.17
C ALA A 42 2.53 -6.87 -25.41
N ARG A 43 2.10 -8.11 -25.22
CA ARG A 43 1.48 -8.92 -26.25
C ARG A 43 0.33 -9.74 -25.70
N ILE A 44 -0.82 -9.73 -26.39
CA ILE A 44 -1.92 -10.64 -26.15
C ILE A 44 -1.58 -12.00 -26.75
N VAL A 45 -1.72 -13.05 -25.96
CA VAL A 45 -1.39 -14.42 -26.41
C VAL A 45 -2.53 -15.37 -26.07
N THR A 46 -2.75 -16.36 -26.94
CA THR A 46 -3.68 -17.44 -26.64
C THR A 46 -3.00 -18.45 -25.72
N VAL A 47 -3.69 -18.86 -24.69
CA VAL A 47 -3.24 -19.86 -23.71
C VAL A 47 -4.27 -20.97 -23.58
N LEU A 48 -3.79 -22.15 -23.22
CA LEU A 48 -4.66 -23.29 -22.89
C LEU A 48 -4.95 -23.27 -21.39
N THR A 49 -6.21 -23.11 -21.04
CA THR A 49 -6.63 -23.15 -19.64
C THR A 49 -7.24 -24.52 -19.33
N PRO A 50 -6.60 -25.34 -18.48
CA PRO A 50 -7.19 -26.60 -18.08
C PRO A 50 -8.41 -26.38 -17.18
N HIS A 51 -9.54 -27.00 -17.50
CA HIS A 51 -10.71 -27.05 -16.65
C HIS A 51 -10.65 -28.24 -15.68
N HIS A 52 -11.32 -28.13 -14.55
CA HIS A 52 -11.49 -29.23 -13.57
C HIS A 52 -12.11 -30.49 -14.19
N SER A 53 -12.81 -30.39 -15.31
CA SER A 53 -13.38 -31.50 -16.06
C SER A 53 -12.41 -32.23 -16.99
N GLY A 54 -11.14 -31.84 -17.02
CA GLY A 54 -10.14 -32.39 -17.96
C GLY A 54 -10.22 -31.80 -19.38
N ALA A 55 -11.20 -30.95 -19.68
CA ALA A 55 -11.27 -30.22 -20.94
C ALA A 55 -10.33 -29.01 -20.88
N THR A 56 -9.72 -28.66 -22.03
CA THR A 56 -8.96 -27.41 -22.19
C THR A 56 -9.80 -26.40 -22.95
N SER A 57 -9.92 -25.18 -22.41
CA SER A 57 -10.47 -24.05 -23.16
C SER A 57 -9.34 -23.13 -23.62
N GLN A 58 -9.56 -22.46 -24.75
CA GLN A 58 -8.68 -21.37 -25.17
C GLN A 58 -9.05 -20.11 -24.39
N GLY A 59 -8.09 -19.57 -23.67
CA GLY A 59 -8.15 -18.29 -23.01
C GLY A 59 -7.16 -17.30 -23.62
N GLN A 60 -7.18 -16.08 -23.15
CA GLN A 60 -6.19 -15.07 -23.50
C GLN A 60 -5.43 -14.62 -22.27
N ALA A 61 -4.14 -14.38 -22.42
CA ALA A 61 -3.27 -13.82 -21.40
C ALA A 61 -2.39 -12.72 -22.02
N ILE A 62 -1.73 -11.95 -21.19
CA ILE A 62 -0.84 -10.89 -21.64
C ILE A 62 0.58 -11.17 -21.15
N LEU A 63 1.51 -11.22 -22.09
CA LEU A 63 2.93 -11.11 -21.79
C LEU A 63 3.28 -9.63 -21.72
N PHE A 64 3.80 -9.17 -20.59
CA PHE A 64 4.17 -7.77 -20.32
C PHE A 64 5.67 -7.69 -20.03
N THR A 65 6.39 -6.75 -20.71
CA THR A 65 7.84 -6.70 -20.59
C THR A 65 8.31 -6.23 -19.21
N THR A 66 9.32 -6.93 -18.66
CA THR A 66 10.09 -6.47 -17.49
C THR A 66 11.21 -5.48 -17.87
N GLU A 67 11.57 -5.42 -19.16
CA GLU A 67 12.64 -4.55 -19.63
C GLU A 67 12.31 -3.06 -19.45
N ASP A 68 13.28 -2.31 -18.95
CA ASP A 68 13.24 -0.84 -18.84
C ASP A 68 14.33 -0.22 -19.69
N TYR A 69 13.96 0.75 -20.53
CA TYR A 69 14.88 1.39 -21.45
C TYR A 69 15.11 2.88 -21.10
N SER A 70 14.05 3.58 -20.73
CA SER A 70 14.09 5.01 -20.39
C SER A 70 12.90 5.42 -19.54
N VAL A 71 12.96 6.63 -18.96
CA VAL A 71 11.84 7.22 -18.20
C VAL A 71 10.57 7.33 -19.05
N SER A 72 10.69 7.69 -20.33
CA SER A 72 9.54 7.78 -21.25
C SER A 72 8.96 6.41 -21.57
N THR A 73 9.79 5.38 -21.74
CA THR A 73 9.32 4.00 -21.92
C THR A 73 8.59 3.50 -20.69
N SER A 74 9.07 3.80 -19.47
CA SER A 74 8.39 3.45 -18.22
C SER A 74 7.02 4.13 -18.10
N LYS A 75 6.86 5.38 -18.58
CA LYS A 75 5.54 6.03 -18.69
C LYS A 75 4.63 5.31 -19.66
N HIS A 76 5.13 4.92 -20.84
CA HIS A 76 4.35 4.14 -21.81
C HIS A 76 3.92 2.79 -21.24
N LYS A 77 4.82 2.06 -20.55
CA LYS A 77 4.48 0.82 -19.83
C LYS A 77 3.35 1.05 -18.83
N SER A 78 3.41 2.13 -18.05
CA SER A 78 2.36 2.47 -17.07
C SER A 78 1.00 2.75 -17.72
N ILE A 79 0.97 3.43 -18.87
CA ILE A 79 -0.24 3.67 -19.65
C ILE A 79 -0.83 2.35 -20.15
N VAL A 80 0.00 1.53 -20.79
CA VAL A 80 -0.42 0.21 -21.29
C VAL A 80 -0.92 -0.67 -20.15
N ARG A 81 -0.24 -0.68 -18.99
CA ARG A 81 -0.64 -1.48 -17.84
C ARG A 81 -2.03 -1.10 -17.32
N ARG A 82 -2.37 0.18 -17.28
CA ARG A 82 -3.70 0.67 -16.86
C ARG A 82 -4.81 0.33 -17.85
N ALA A 83 -4.48 0.24 -19.15
CA ALA A 83 -5.44 -0.09 -20.17
C ALA A 83 -5.86 -1.57 -20.17
N ILE A 84 -5.04 -2.45 -19.58
CA ILE A 84 -5.31 -3.90 -19.53
C ILE A 84 -6.49 -4.18 -18.60
N PRO A 85 -7.58 -4.81 -19.08
CA PRO A 85 -8.68 -5.25 -18.25
C PRO A 85 -8.24 -6.23 -17.15
N SER A 86 -8.87 -6.17 -15.99
CA SER A 86 -8.56 -7.06 -14.85
C SER A 86 -8.89 -8.54 -15.11
N THR A 87 -9.62 -8.83 -16.17
CA THR A 87 -9.97 -10.19 -16.61
C THR A 87 -8.80 -10.95 -17.23
N PHE A 88 -7.73 -10.27 -17.62
CA PHE A 88 -6.57 -10.92 -18.20
C PHE A 88 -5.56 -11.35 -17.13
N ASP A 89 -5.05 -12.56 -17.27
CA ASP A 89 -3.82 -12.95 -16.60
C ASP A 89 -2.63 -12.25 -17.24
N VAL A 90 -1.86 -11.53 -16.43
CA VAL A 90 -0.68 -10.79 -16.89
C VAL A 90 0.58 -11.44 -16.33
N TYR A 91 1.47 -11.83 -17.25
CA TYR A 91 2.78 -12.42 -16.95
C TYR A 91 3.89 -11.42 -17.29
N GLU A 92 4.57 -10.96 -16.28
CA GLU A 92 5.72 -10.04 -16.42
C GLU A 92 6.96 -10.84 -16.78
N VAL A 93 7.46 -10.65 -18.01
CA VAL A 93 8.51 -11.44 -18.63
C VAL A 93 9.47 -10.57 -19.44
N PRO A 94 10.77 -10.95 -19.57
CA PRO A 94 11.71 -10.19 -20.39
C PRO A 94 11.47 -10.35 -21.90
N ARG A 95 10.93 -11.50 -22.36
CA ARG A 95 10.69 -11.77 -23.79
C ARG A 95 9.23 -11.90 -24.12
N VAL A 96 8.70 -10.89 -24.81
CA VAL A 96 7.27 -10.75 -25.13
C VAL A 96 6.93 -11.34 -26.50
N THR A 97 7.79 -11.14 -27.52
CA THR A 97 7.55 -11.54 -28.92
C THR A 97 7.99 -12.97 -29.24
N ASN A 98 7.51 -13.51 -30.39
CA ASN A 98 7.84 -14.85 -30.84
C ASN A 98 9.19 -14.96 -31.57
N CYS A 99 9.96 -13.87 -31.67
CA CYS A 99 11.25 -13.88 -32.37
C CYS A 99 12.35 -14.73 -31.70
N TYR A 100 12.06 -15.32 -30.55
CA TYR A 100 13.00 -16.18 -29.81
C TYR A 100 12.47 -17.59 -29.68
N ALA A 101 13.17 -18.57 -30.24
CA ALA A 101 12.79 -20.00 -30.24
C ALA A 101 12.61 -20.57 -28.82
N ASN A 102 13.42 -20.13 -27.86
CA ASN A 102 13.38 -20.56 -26.44
C ASN A 102 12.75 -19.54 -25.50
N ARG A 103 11.81 -18.73 -26.01
CA ARG A 103 11.19 -17.63 -25.24
C ARG A 103 10.65 -18.08 -23.89
N HIS A 104 9.87 -19.16 -23.86
CA HIS A 104 9.20 -19.60 -22.64
C HIS A 104 10.17 -20.12 -21.59
N GLU A 105 11.21 -20.86 -21.99
CA GLU A 105 12.26 -21.28 -21.06
C GLU A 105 13.04 -20.10 -20.49
N PHE A 106 13.39 -19.15 -21.34
CA PHE A 106 14.08 -17.92 -20.90
C PHE A 106 13.23 -17.12 -19.90
N ASN A 107 11.94 -16.96 -20.18
CA ASN A 107 11.01 -16.27 -19.29
C ASN A 107 10.84 -17.02 -17.94
N LEU A 108 10.79 -18.36 -17.98
CA LEU A 108 10.73 -19.16 -16.74
C LEU A 108 12.01 -19.02 -15.91
N ASN A 109 13.17 -18.99 -16.55
CA ASN A 109 14.44 -18.75 -15.86
C ASN A 109 14.48 -17.37 -15.22
N SER A 110 13.93 -16.34 -15.86
CA SER A 110 13.76 -15.02 -15.24
C SER A 110 12.89 -15.08 -13.98
N TYR A 111 11.82 -15.87 -13.94
CA TYR A 111 11.07 -16.08 -12.70
C TYR A 111 11.92 -16.73 -11.61
N ARG A 112 12.72 -17.76 -11.94
CA ARG A 112 13.63 -18.41 -10.98
C ARG A 112 14.63 -17.43 -10.37
N GLU A 113 15.25 -16.61 -11.20
CA GLU A 113 16.21 -15.58 -10.77
C GLU A 113 15.54 -14.53 -9.86
N ARG A 114 14.35 -14.07 -10.22
CA ARG A 114 13.59 -13.10 -9.42
C ARG A 114 13.16 -13.67 -8.07
N ILE A 115 12.71 -14.92 -8.02
CA ILE A 115 12.35 -15.62 -6.78
C ILE A 115 13.58 -15.72 -5.86
N THR A 116 14.70 -16.21 -6.38
CA THR A 116 15.95 -16.33 -5.63
C THR A 116 16.44 -14.98 -5.13
N THR A 117 16.33 -13.95 -5.97
CA THR A 117 16.69 -12.56 -5.60
C THR A 117 15.79 -12.03 -4.49
N ALA A 118 14.48 -12.27 -4.55
CA ALA A 118 13.53 -11.83 -3.54
C ALA A 118 13.82 -12.50 -2.18
N TYR A 119 14.08 -13.80 -2.14
CA TYR A 119 14.50 -14.48 -0.92
C TYR A 119 15.84 -13.97 -0.39
N GLY A 120 16.82 -13.74 -1.28
CA GLY A 120 18.09 -13.15 -0.89
C GLY A 120 17.97 -11.72 -0.32
N LYS A 121 17.04 -10.90 -0.84
CA LYS A 121 16.69 -9.60 -0.26
C LYS A 121 16.02 -9.76 1.10
N ALA A 122 15.06 -10.68 1.22
CA ALA A 122 14.36 -10.95 2.47
C ALA A 122 15.32 -11.34 3.60
N ALA A 123 16.26 -12.24 3.34
CA ALA A 123 17.26 -12.69 4.31
C ALA A 123 18.17 -11.56 4.82
N ARG A 124 18.56 -10.64 3.93
CA ARG A 124 19.43 -9.49 4.29
C ARG A 124 18.67 -8.34 4.94
N ALA A 125 17.41 -8.15 4.59
CA ALA A 125 16.62 -7.02 5.09
C ALA A 125 16.35 -7.11 6.59
N GLN A 126 16.33 -5.96 7.26
CA GLN A 126 15.82 -5.81 8.63
C GLN A 126 14.33 -5.41 8.58
N LYS A 127 14.04 -4.26 8.03
CA LYS A 127 12.70 -3.67 7.98
C LYS A 127 11.77 -4.36 6.95
N TYR A 128 12.27 -4.66 5.77
CA TYR A 128 11.45 -5.07 4.61
C TYR A 128 11.48 -6.59 4.36
N GLY A 129 11.94 -7.39 5.32
CA GLY A 129 12.03 -8.84 5.17
C GLY A 129 10.69 -9.49 4.81
N LYS A 130 9.62 -9.15 5.53
CA LYS A 130 8.27 -9.65 5.28
C LYS A 130 7.75 -9.29 3.88
N MET A 131 8.02 -8.05 3.42
CA MET A 131 7.63 -7.59 2.09
C MET A 131 8.30 -8.42 0.98
N HIS A 132 9.61 -8.66 1.08
CA HIS A 132 10.33 -9.48 0.10
C HIS A 132 9.96 -10.96 0.15
N LEU A 133 9.56 -11.49 1.32
CA LEU A 133 8.95 -12.82 1.42
C LEU A 133 7.64 -12.89 0.66
N GLY A 134 6.78 -11.89 0.82
CA GLY A 134 5.51 -11.78 0.07
C GLY A 134 5.74 -11.69 -1.45
N GLU A 135 6.76 -10.93 -1.89
CA GLU A 135 7.20 -10.84 -3.28
C GLU A 135 7.61 -12.21 -3.83
N ALA A 136 8.42 -12.97 -3.09
CA ALA A 136 8.85 -14.31 -3.51
C ALA A 136 7.66 -15.27 -3.67
N VAL A 137 6.73 -15.28 -2.71
CA VAL A 137 5.51 -16.12 -2.78
C VAL A 137 4.64 -15.73 -3.98
N HIS A 138 4.47 -14.43 -4.24
CA HIS A 138 3.74 -13.95 -5.41
C HIS A 138 4.39 -14.39 -6.72
N LEU A 139 5.73 -14.29 -6.83
CA LEU A 139 6.48 -14.72 -8.02
C LEU A 139 6.37 -16.22 -8.24
N ILE A 140 6.37 -17.05 -7.19
CA ILE A 140 6.14 -18.50 -7.29
C ILE A 140 4.75 -18.78 -7.88
N ALA A 141 3.70 -18.13 -7.36
CA ALA A 141 2.35 -18.29 -7.89
C ALA A 141 2.27 -17.87 -9.37
N LYS A 142 2.91 -16.77 -9.76
CA LYS A 142 2.99 -16.32 -11.15
C LYS A 142 3.77 -17.30 -12.04
N ALA A 143 4.87 -17.85 -11.55
CA ALA A 143 5.64 -18.87 -12.29
C ALA A 143 4.81 -20.14 -12.54
N HIS A 144 4.05 -20.60 -11.54
CA HIS A 144 3.13 -21.73 -11.71
C HIS A 144 2.03 -21.45 -12.74
N GLY A 145 1.42 -20.26 -12.69
CA GLY A 145 0.45 -19.81 -13.69
C GLY A 145 1.08 -19.80 -15.10
N TYR A 146 2.30 -19.27 -15.21
CA TYR A 146 3.05 -19.23 -16.45
C TYR A 146 3.34 -20.64 -17.00
N ILE A 147 3.78 -21.56 -16.15
CA ILE A 147 4.02 -22.96 -16.54
C ILE A 147 2.72 -23.58 -17.08
N ASN A 148 1.62 -23.43 -16.38
CA ASN A 148 0.33 -23.99 -16.80
C ASN A 148 -0.16 -23.40 -18.13
N ALA A 149 0.11 -22.13 -18.38
CA ALA A 149 -0.34 -21.42 -19.58
C ALA A 149 0.49 -21.76 -20.84
N PHE A 150 1.80 -22.05 -20.68
CA PHE A 150 2.73 -22.08 -21.80
C PHE A 150 3.51 -23.38 -21.98
N PHE A 151 3.41 -24.32 -21.03
CA PHE A 151 4.08 -25.60 -21.13
C PHE A 151 3.05 -26.73 -21.15
N THR A 152 3.16 -27.62 -22.14
CA THR A 152 2.33 -28.83 -22.28
C THR A 152 3.04 -30.08 -21.77
N ASN A 153 4.37 -30.08 -21.84
CA ASN A 153 5.22 -31.19 -21.42
C ASN A 153 5.97 -30.82 -20.13
N ASN A 154 6.31 -31.81 -19.33
CA ASN A 154 7.13 -31.69 -18.11
C ASN A 154 6.57 -30.69 -17.07
N VAL A 155 5.28 -30.41 -17.10
CA VAL A 155 4.63 -29.43 -16.22
C VAL A 155 4.91 -29.73 -14.74
N ALA A 156 4.80 -31.01 -14.32
CA ALA A 156 5.05 -31.41 -12.94
C ALA A 156 6.52 -31.19 -12.52
N GLU A 157 7.48 -31.52 -13.39
CA GLU A 157 8.89 -31.30 -13.13
C GLU A 157 9.24 -29.81 -13.03
N LEU A 158 8.73 -29.01 -13.98
CA LEU A 158 8.93 -27.56 -13.97
C LEU A 158 8.35 -26.91 -12.71
N ARG A 159 7.15 -27.31 -12.28
CA ARG A 159 6.54 -26.87 -11.03
C ARG A 159 7.36 -27.28 -9.82
N GLY A 160 7.84 -28.56 -9.80
CA GLY A 160 8.73 -29.06 -8.76
C GLY A 160 10.02 -28.23 -8.65
N SER A 161 10.60 -27.82 -9.78
CA SER A 161 11.79 -26.97 -9.79
C SER A 161 11.55 -25.56 -9.24
N ILE A 162 10.35 -25.01 -9.40
CA ILE A 162 9.96 -23.72 -8.79
C ILE A 162 9.71 -23.89 -7.29
N GLU A 163 9.00 -24.95 -6.88
CA GLU A 163 8.79 -25.25 -5.46
C GLU A 163 10.10 -25.49 -4.70
N GLY A 164 11.08 -26.12 -5.36
CA GLY A 164 12.42 -26.33 -4.82
C GLY A 164 13.21 -25.05 -4.52
N LEU A 165 12.75 -23.89 -5.00
CA LEU A 165 13.31 -22.58 -4.66
C LEU A 165 12.78 -22.02 -3.35
N ARG A 166 11.73 -22.61 -2.75
CA ARG A 166 11.21 -22.15 -1.47
C ARG A 166 12.23 -22.34 -0.38
N ILE A 167 12.37 -21.32 0.44
CA ILE A 167 13.14 -21.44 1.67
C ILE A 167 12.36 -22.29 2.70
N SER A 168 13.08 -22.90 3.62
CA SER A 168 12.49 -23.68 4.70
C SER A 168 11.61 -22.81 5.62
N ASP A 169 10.65 -23.42 6.30
CA ASP A 169 9.80 -22.72 7.28
C ASP A 169 10.64 -22.11 8.42
N VAL A 170 11.75 -22.73 8.78
CA VAL A 170 12.69 -22.21 9.79
C VAL A 170 13.34 -20.91 9.32
N GLU A 171 13.85 -20.87 8.08
CA GLU A 171 14.44 -19.64 7.50
C GLU A 171 13.39 -18.54 7.34
N ARG A 172 12.19 -18.91 6.90
CA ARG A 172 11.06 -17.98 6.79
C ARG A 172 10.72 -17.37 8.13
N GLN A 173 10.60 -18.19 9.19
CA GLN A 173 10.29 -17.70 10.53
C GLN A 173 11.41 -16.80 11.06
N HIS A 174 12.66 -17.17 10.84
CA HIS A 174 13.79 -16.32 11.21
C HIS A 174 13.74 -14.91 10.58
N ILE A 175 13.37 -14.82 9.31
CA ILE A 175 13.21 -13.51 8.62
C ILE A 175 12.08 -12.70 9.25
N ILE A 176 10.96 -13.35 9.58
CA ILE A 176 9.79 -12.71 10.22
C ILE A 176 10.20 -12.18 11.60
N ASP A 177 10.80 -13.02 12.44
CA ASP A 177 11.23 -12.66 13.80
C ASP A 177 12.26 -11.52 13.80
N LYS A 178 13.15 -11.50 12.81
CA LYS A 178 14.12 -10.42 12.63
C LYS A 178 13.45 -9.09 12.31
N ALA A 179 12.44 -9.10 11.43
CA ALA A 179 11.68 -7.91 11.07
C ALA A 179 10.85 -7.40 12.27
N GLU A 180 10.22 -8.29 13.02
CA GLU A 180 9.44 -7.94 14.22
C GLU A 180 10.32 -7.36 15.33
N ARG A 181 11.48 -7.95 15.58
CA ARG A 181 12.45 -7.38 16.52
C ARG A 181 12.89 -5.99 16.13
N TRP A 182 13.19 -5.77 14.85
CA TRP A 182 13.58 -4.44 14.36
C TRP A 182 12.45 -3.41 14.53
N GLU A 183 11.20 -3.80 14.23
CA GLU A 183 10.01 -2.94 14.44
C GLU A 183 9.86 -2.58 15.92
N ALA A 184 9.92 -3.58 16.80
CA ALA A 184 9.81 -3.38 18.25
C ALA A 184 10.93 -2.48 18.82
N GLU A 185 12.20 -2.73 18.43
CA GLU A 185 13.32 -1.89 18.85
C GLU A 185 13.23 -0.46 18.35
N THR A 186 12.74 -0.28 17.10
CA THR A 186 12.56 1.06 16.53
C THR A 186 11.47 1.81 17.28
N GLN A 187 10.34 1.16 17.55
CA GLN A 187 9.25 1.73 18.34
C GLN A 187 9.72 2.11 19.75
N ALA A 188 10.43 1.21 20.44
CA ALA A 188 10.96 1.48 21.78
C ALA A 188 11.90 2.69 21.82
N ARG A 189 12.76 2.84 20.80
CA ARG A 189 13.65 4.03 20.68
C ARG A 189 12.87 5.31 20.43
N GLU A 190 11.81 5.25 19.63
CA GLU A 190 10.95 6.42 19.38
C GLU A 190 10.18 6.82 20.65
N ASP A 191 9.62 5.85 21.36
CA ASP A 191 8.92 6.08 22.63
C ASP A 191 9.85 6.70 23.70
N GLU A 192 11.06 6.17 23.81
CA GLU A 192 12.07 6.71 24.74
C GLU A 192 12.48 8.15 24.37
N ARG A 193 12.65 8.44 23.08
CA ARG A 193 12.91 9.83 22.61
C ARG A 193 11.75 10.75 22.93
N ALA A 194 10.51 10.29 22.73
CA ALA A 194 9.32 11.05 23.03
C ALA A 194 9.21 11.35 24.54
N ARG A 195 9.43 10.35 25.39
CA ARG A 195 9.45 10.50 26.85
C ARG A 195 10.50 11.52 27.32
N LYS A 196 11.74 11.40 26.82
CA LYS A 196 12.81 12.36 27.15
C LYS A 196 12.50 13.78 26.68
N ALA A 197 11.85 13.93 25.54
CA ALA A 197 11.44 15.25 25.04
C ALA A 197 10.33 15.85 25.90
N GLU A 198 9.36 15.04 26.31
CA GLU A 198 8.27 15.48 27.21
C GLU A 198 8.82 15.90 28.59
N GLU A 199 9.71 15.09 29.17
CA GLU A 199 10.35 15.40 30.45
C GLU A 199 11.13 16.72 30.41
N ARG A 200 11.93 16.96 29.35
CA ARG A 200 12.69 18.22 29.17
C ARG A 200 11.79 19.44 28.98
N ASN A 201 10.61 19.25 28.46
CA ASN A 201 9.70 20.32 28.14
C ASN A 201 8.49 20.40 29.06
N ARG A 202 8.52 19.70 30.21
CA ARG A 202 7.38 19.56 31.13
C ARG A 202 6.76 20.90 31.47
N GLU A 203 7.56 21.86 31.95
CA GLU A 203 7.10 23.20 32.33
C GLU A 203 6.42 23.93 31.16
N ALA A 204 7.05 23.92 29.98
CA ALA A 204 6.53 24.55 28.78
C ALA A 204 5.28 23.85 28.21
N VAL A 205 5.06 22.57 28.50
CA VAL A 205 3.84 21.84 28.18
C VAL A 205 2.70 22.27 29.11
N GLU A 206 2.99 22.41 30.42
CA GLU A 206 1.99 22.91 31.38
C GLU A 206 1.60 24.38 31.11
N ASP A 207 2.57 25.23 30.76
CA ASP A 207 2.31 26.59 30.28
C ASP A 207 1.38 26.61 29.05
N TRP A 208 1.60 25.70 28.13
CA TRP A 208 0.74 25.57 26.94
C TRP A 208 -0.68 25.12 27.33
N LYS A 209 -0.81 24.13 28.21
CA LYS A 209 -2.11 23.68 28.74
C LYS A 209 -2.88 24.78 29.49
N ALA A 210 -2.16 25.57 30.26
CA ALA A 210 -2.71 26.72 30.98
C ALA A 210 -3.06 27.91 30.06
N GLY A 211 -2.66 27.88 28.78
CA GLY A 211 -2.89 28.95 27.84
C GLY A 211 -1.92 30.14 27.95
N THR A 212 -0.94 30.09 28.85
CA THR A 212 0.10 31.12 29.01
C THR A 212 1.14 31.06 27.88
N ARG A 213 1.25 29.93 27.20
CA ARG A 213 2.11 29.73 26.04
C ARG A 213 1.28 29.36 24.80
N ASN A 214 1.54 30.05 23.68
CA ASN A 214 0.78 29.83 22.45
C ASN A 214 1.28 28.62 21.62
N GLN A 215 2.56 28.28 21.65
CA GLN A 215 3.17 27.24 20.84
C GLN A 215 3.71 26.09 21.69
N MET A 216 3.46 24.86 21.26
CA MET A 216 4.04 23.67 21.87
C MET A 216 5.56 23.64 21.65
N PRO A 217 6.36 23.21 22.64
CA PRO A 217 7.80 23.04 22.47
C PRO A 217 8.13 22.04 21.37
N HIS A 218 9.23 22.28 20.64
CA HIS A 218 9.67 21.38 19.61
C HIS A 218 10.07 20.01 20.17
N GLY A 219 9.64 18.94 19.49
CA GLY A 219 9.98 17.56 19.85
C GLY A 219 9.00 16.88 20.80
N VAL A 220 7.97 17.58 21.30
CA VAL A 220 6.84 16.96 22.03
C VAL A 220 5.92 16.29 21.01
N ARG A 221 5.90 14.96 21.00
CA ARG A 221 5.09 14.16 20.05
C ARG A 221 3.73 13.75 20.60
N LYS A 222 3.62 13.65 21.94
CA LYS A 222 2.35 13.34 22.59
C LYS A 222 1.36 14.47 22.35
N ILE A 223 0.14 14.09 22.01
CA ILE A 223 -0.92 15.07 21.79
C ILE A 223 -1.49 15.48 23.15
N HIS A 224 -1.41 16.77 23.44
CA HIS A 224 -2.01 17.39 24.60
C HIS A 224 -3.25 18.18 24.16
N LEU A 225 -4.21 18.32 25.10
CA LEU A 225 -5.46 19.02 24.90
C LEU A 225 -5.51 20.27 25.81
N ARG A 226 -6.08 21.36 25.29
CA ARG A 226 -6.48 22.51 26.09
C ARG A 226 -7.80 23.09 25.58
N THR A 227 -8.48 23.83 26.41
CA THR A 227 -9.57 24.74 25.98
C THR A 227 -9.00 26.08 25.56
N GLY A 228 -9.63 26.67 24.57
CA GLY A 228 -9.35 28.00 24.09
C GLY A 228 -10.62 28.72 23.68
N HIS A 229 -10.49 29.97 23.33
CA HIS A 229 -11.59 30.76 22.79
C HIS A 229 -11.13 31.50 21.53
N THR A 230 -12.05 31.69 20.61
CA THR A 230 -11.85 32.50 19.41
C THR A 230 -12.89 33.62 19.45
N VAL A 231 -12.46 34.85 19.20
CA VAL A 231 -13.35 36.02 19.08
C VAL A 231 -13.55 36.27 17.57
N GLY A 232 -14.78 36.18 17.11
CA GLY A 232 -15.18 36.48 15.74
C GLY A 232 -16.54 37.12 15.69
N ASN A 233 -16.72 38.20 14.92
CA ASN A 233 -17.99 38.91 14.76
C ASN A 233 -18.65 39.36 16.10
N GLY A 234 -17.85 39.61 17.13
CA GLY A 234 -18.36 39.99 18.47
C GLY A 234 -18.79 38.81 19.35
N GLU A 235 -18.72 37.58 18.85
CA GLU A 235 -19.02 36.37 19.61
C GLU A 235 -17.76 35.67 20.09
N ILE A 236 -17.82 35.10 21.30
CA ILE A 236 -16.75 34.28 21.88
C ILE A 236 -17.15 32.82 21.73
N THR A 237 -16.44 32.12 20.87
CA THR A 237 -16.64 30.66 20.68
C THR A 237 -15.56 29.88 21.42
N ARG A 238 -15.97 28.98 22.33
CA ARG A 238 -15.05 28.07 23.03
C ARG A 238 -14.77 26.84 22.18
N HIS A 239 -13.54 26.40 22.22
CA HIS A 239 -13.11 25.21 21.48
C HIS A 239 -12.08 24.40 22.28
N VAL A 240 -11.98 23.10 21.95
CA VAL A 240 -10.85 22.25 22.34
C VAL A 240 -9.78 22.37 21.26
N GLN A 241 -8.54 22.61 21.66
CA GLN A 241 -7.39 22.67 20.78
C GLN A 241 -6.42 21.55 21.13
N THR A 242 -5.95 20.83 20.10
CA THR A 242 -4.83 19.88 20.24
C THR A 242 -3.51 20.61 20.14
N SER A 243 -2.44 20.03 20.73
CA SER A 243 -1.07 20.55 20.62
C SER A 243 -0.54 20.57 19.18
N TRP A 244 -1.20 19.90 18.25
CA TRP A 244 -0.88 19.88 16.81
C TRP A 244 -1.74 20.86 16.00
N GLY A 245 -2.52 21.70 16.68
CA GLY A 245 -3.24 22.82 16.09
C GLY A 245 -4.67 22.53 15.64
N ALA A 246 -5.15 21.28 15.66
CA ALA A 246 -6.55 21.00 15.38
C ALA A 246 -7.46 21.65 16.43
N ARG A 247 -8.60 22.19 16.01
CA ARG A 247 -9.59 22.86 16.87
C ARG A 247 -10.95 22.25 16.59
N VAL A 248 -11.69 21.97 17.67
CA VAL A 248 -13.04 21.40 17.64
C VAL A 248 -13.94 22.24 18.57
N PRO A 249 -15.16 22.59 18.16
CA PRO A 249 -16.10 23.25 19.06
C PRO A 249 -16.23 22.51 20.40
N LEU A 250 -16.37 23.25 21.50
CA LEU A 250 -16.41 22.64 22.83
C LEU A 250 -17.57 21.66 22.99
N ASP A 251 -18.72 21.97 22.40
CA ASP A 251 -19.92 21.14 22.49
C ASP A 251 -19.73 19.82 21.71
N ASP A 252 -19.08 19.88 20.55
CA ASP A 252 -18.74 18.67 19.75
C ASP A 252 -17.75 17.78 20.51
N ALA A 253 -16.74 18.37 21.16
CA ALA A 253 -15.79 17.63 21.98
C ALA A 253 -16.47 17.00 23.20
N ARG A 254 -17.42 17.68 23.84
CA ARG A 254 -18.23 17.14 24.92
C ARG A 254 -19.12 15.98 24.47
N LEU A 255 -19.72 16.09 23.28
CA LEU A 255 -20.53 15.04 22.67
C LEU A 255 -19.65 13.82 22.36
N LEU A 256 -18.47 14.03 21.77
CA LEU A 256 -17.49 12.97 21.54
C LEU A 256 -17.12 12.24 22.83
N TYR A 257 -16.83 12.97 23.91
CA TYR A 257 -16.49 12.37 25.19
C TYR A 257 -17.60 11.45 25.70
N ARG A 258 -18.86 11.93 25.67
CA ARG A 258 -20.02 11.15 26.09
C ARG A 258 -20.22 9.89 25.23
N PHE A 259 -20.01 10.00 23.93
CA PHE A 259 -20.12 8.87 23.01
C PHE A 259 -18.99 7.84 23.23
N THR A 260 -17.77 8.28 23.43
CA THR A 260 -16.60 7.39 23.46
C THR A 260 -16.32 6.78 24.83
N ARG A 261 -16.76 7.41 25.92
CA ARG A 261 -16.55 6.93 27.31
C ARG A 261 -17.04 5.48 27.53
N PRO A 262 -18.26 5.08 27.13
CA PRO A 262 -18.72 3.70 27.29
C PRO A 262 -18.00 2.73 26.35
N LEU A 263 -17.40 3.19 25.24
CA LEU A 263 -16.70 2.35 24.27
C LEU A 263 -15.25 2.04 24.69
N ARG A 264 -14.75 2.66 25.75
CA ARG A 264 -13.35 2.51 26.21
C ARG A 264 -12.96 1.04 26.46
N SER A 265 -13.83 0.24 27.07
CA SER A 265 -13.56 -1.16 27.39
C SER A 265 -13.98 -2.15 26.30
N ILE A 266 -14.92 -1.73 25.44
CA ILE A 266 -15.50 -2.61 24.40
C ILE A 266 -14.66 -2.50 23.10
N GLY A 267 -14.12 -1.30 22.84
CA GLY A 267 -13.51 -0.94 21.57
C GLY A 267 -14.54 -0.54 20.51
N TRP A 268 -14.12 0.31 19.58
CA TRP A 268 -14.92 0.72 18.43
C TRP A 268 -14.02 1.13 17.26
N THR A 269 -14.44 0.86 16.03
CA THR A 269 -13.76 1.31 14.80
C THR A 269 -14.77 1.80 13.78
N SER A 270 -14.39 2.75 12.94
CA SER A 270 -15.23 3.29 11.86
C SER A 270 -15.56 2.27 10.75
N GLU A 271 -14.90 1.12 10.72
CA GLU A 271 -15.17 0.03 9.77
C GLU A 271 -16.52 -0.66 10.04
N SER A 272 -17.13 -0.43 11.20
CA SER A 272 -18.46 -0.96 11.56
C SER A 272 -19.63 -0.31 10.83
N GLY A 273 -19.39 0.65 9.93
CA GLY A 273 -20.41 1.27 9.08
C GLY A 273 -21.05 2.54 9.66
N GLU A 274 -20.76 2.90 10.91
CA GLU A 274 -21.19 4.16 11.53
C GLU A 274 -20.03 5.16 11.50
N SER A 275 -20.24 6.33 10.87
CA SER A 275 -19.28 7.43 10.91
C SER A 275 -19.68 8.43 11.98
N PHE A 276 -18.74 8.76 12.88
CA PHE A 276 -18.89 9.84 13.83
C PHE A 276 -17.88 10.94 13.47
N ASP A 277 -18.37 12.14 13.19
CA ASP A 277 -17.55 13.30 12.86
C ASP A 277 -17.55 14.30 14.02
N VAL A 278 -16.41 14.87 14.32
CA VAL A 278 -16.21 15.82 15.42
C VAL A 278 -15.57 17.08 14.88
N GLY A 279 -16.39 18.07 14.60
CA GLY A 279 -15.91 19.34 14.08
C GLY A 279 -15.13 19.24 12.77
N GLY A 280 -15.54 18.32 11.88
CA GLY A 280 -14.90 18.04 10.59
C GLY A 280 -13.76 17.00 10.66
N PHE A 281 -13.58 16.31 11.78
CA PHE A 281 -12.59 15.25 11.93
C PHE A 281 -13.28 13.91 12.22
N PRO A 282 -13.04 12.87 11.40
CA PRO A 282 -13.67 11.57 11.62
C PRO A 282 -13.07 10.86 12.86
N LEU A 283 -13.94 10.28 13.69
CA LEU A 283 -13.53 9.34 14.72
C LEU A 283 -13.21 7.99 14.04
N ASN A 284 -11.97 7.54 14.14
CA ASN A 284 -11.52 6.31 13.48
C ASN A 284 -11.49 5.10 14.41
N ARG A 285 -11.14 5.31 15.69
CA ARG A 285 -11.00 4.22 16.67
C ARG A 285 -11.18 4.72 18.10
N VAL A 286 -11.73 3.85 18.92
CA VAL A 286 -11.75 3.94 20.40
C VAL A 286 -11.23 2.61 20.94
N ASN A 287 -10.33 2.65 21.91
CA ASN A 287 -9.86 1.46 22.63
C ASN A 287 -9.45 1.82 24.06
N GLU A 288 -8.93 0.85 24.81
CA GLU A 288 -8.46 1.04 26.20
C GLU A 288 -7.34 2.07 26.36
N HIS A 289 -6.59 2.38 25.29
CA HIS A 289 -5.46 3.31 25.32
C HIS A 289 -5.85 4.75 24.95
N GLY A 290 -6.96 4.97 24.23
CA GLY A 290 -7.40 6.30 23.81
C GLY A 290 -8.27 6.34 22.59
N LEU A 291 -8.30 7.52 21.96
CA LEU A 291 -9.08 7.85 20.77
C LEU A 291 -8.16 8.09 19.57
N VAL A 292 -8.64 7.75 18.37
CA VAL A 292 -8.04 8.19 17.10
C VAL A 292 -9.08 9.01 16.34
N VAL A 293 -8.84 10.33 16.28
CA VAL A 293 -9.70 11.29 15.59
C VAL A 293 -8.90 11.90 14.44
N GLY A 294 -9.28 11.65 13.21
CA GLY A 294 -8.45 11.93 12.04
C GLY A 294 -7.08 11.25 12.16
N CYS A 295 -6.00 12.01 12.14
CA CYS A 295 -4.63 11.53 12.36
C CYS A 295 -4.14 11.64 13.81
N HIS A 296 -4.98 12.13 14.74
CA HIS A 296 -4.61 12.41 16.13
C HIS A 296 -4.90 11.21 17.03
N ARG A 297 -3.85 10.68 17.67
CA ARG A 297 -3.98 9.69 18.76
C ARG A 297 -3.98 10.43 20.10
N ILE A 298 -5.09 10.41 20.82
CA ILE A 298 -5.29 11.11 22.07
C ILE A 298 -5.47 10.08 23.17
N THR A 299 -4.64 10.13 24.21
CA THR A 299 -4.72 9.20 25.33
C THR A 299 -5.90 9.54 26.26
N TRP A 300 -6.44 8.53 26.94
CA TRP A 300 -7.51 8.75 27.92
C TRP A 300 -7.11 9.72 29.03
N ASP A 301 -5.85 9.69 29.47
CA ASP A 301 -5.35 10.64 30.51
C ASP A 301 -5.57 12.10 30.09
N GLU A 302 -5.32 12.43 28.82
CA GLU A 302 -5.54 13.79 28.30
C GLU A 302 -7.03 14.11 28.14
N VAL A 303 -7.82 13.14 27.70
CA VAL A 303 -9.27 13.29 27.56
C VAL A 303 -9.94 13.47 28.92
N ASP A 304 -9.62 12.59 29.89
CA ASP A 304 -10.18 12.62 31.24
C ASP A 304 -9.76 13.89 32.00
N ARG A 305 -8.48 14.31 31.87
CA ARG A 305 -7.98 15.56 32.44
C ARG A 305 -8.78 16.76 31.92
N LEU A 306 -8.99 16.82 30.59
CA LEU A 306 -9.76 17.92 29.99
C LEU A 306 -11.22 17.84 30.42
N ALA A 307 -11.85 16.69 30.42
CA ALA A 307 -13.23 16.48 30.84
C ALA A 307 -13.43 16.92 32.29
N GLN A 308 -12.48 16.57 33.16
CA GLN A 308 -12.50 17.00 34.57
C GLN A 308 -12.38 18.54 34.71
N SER A 309 -11.45 19.15 33.94
CA SER A 309 -11.27 20.61 33.97
C SER A 309 -12.49 21.40 33.46
N GLU A 310 -13.27 20.79 32.57
CA GLU A 310 -14.50 21.38 31.98
C GLU A 310 -15.79 20.93 32.66
N GLY A 311 -15.72 20.06 33.69
CA GLY A 311 -16.90 19.54 34.39
C GLY A 311 -17.80 18.66 33.53
N TRP A 312 -17.23 17.87 32.62
CA TRP A 312 -17.99 16.92 31.80
C TRP A 312 -18.27 15.64 32.60
N GLU A 313 -19.52 15.36 32.83
CA GLU A 313 -19.99 14.12 33.45
C GLU A 313 -20.49 13.11 32.43
#